data_a22e2d69f82d86da263ec4e24848ae7e
#
_entry.id   a22e2d69f82d86da263ec4e24848ae7e
#
_cell.length_a   1.000
_cell.length_b   1.000
_cell.length_c   1.000
_cell.angle_alpha   90.00
_cell.angle_beta   90.00
_cell.angle_gamma   90.00
#
_symmetry.space_group_name_H-M   'P 1'
#
loop_
_entity.id
_entity.type
_entity.pdbx_description
1 polymer ?
#
loop_
_entity_poly.entity_id
_entity_poly.type
_entity_poly.pdbx_seq_one_letter_code
_entity_poly.pdbx_strand_id
1 'polypeptide(L)'
;DDRSFNYAAGYSLGNTEIYSDAPGVIGARYVAALDVGINPATGEIDCRMNYDPTRDPALYDYISQAPGYFTGGQLFGPSILGEIGDCRPLNIMGRGAPSEEAKNYIGTNLRTNAFIEQEVTYGTMSGDLFDLPAGTVKAALGFEARVEQGQYNSSAIQDMGLTRSAARPSLGGGYEVDADYFEVSIPIMGGDWTLPGVQQIIVDFSERTIDNSIAGSFDVDATSVNWRIMDDMALRYSEQTAVKAPDLGDLFLPQVTTFSTAADPCDYRYRDVGRNPDVRRANCDAEGIPVDFVSTVVNATASGVTGGNPNLINEVADTVSTGLVYQPNWWDDVFFGSVQFAVDYIEIQLNDYVTSYSLTQNMNACYDLSLIHISEPTRLRR
;
A
#
# COMPACT_ATOMS: atom_id res chain seq x y z
N ASP A 1 -2.20 -48.44 22.38
CA ASP A 1 -1.63 -47.24 21.72
C ASP A 1 -2.68 -46.15 21.68
N ASP A 2 -2.73 -45.25 22.66
CA ASP A 2 -3.66 -44.10 22.69
C ASP A 2 -3.06 -42.91 21.90
N ARG A 3 -2.74 -43.12 20.61
CA ARG A 3 -2.36 -42.03 19.71
C ARG A 3 -3.59 -41.26 19.37
N SER A 4 -3.61 -39.96 19.71
CA SER A 4 -4.72 -39.09 19.42
C SER A 4 -4.42 -38.23 18.18
N PHE A 5 -5.34 -38.23 17.23
CA PHE A 5 -5.33 -37.30 16.10
C PHE A 5 -6.46 -36.31 16.27
N ASN A 6 -6.13 -35.04 16.06
CA ASN A 6 -7.08 -33.96 16.01
C ASN A 6 -7.24 -33.52 14.55
N TYR A 7 -8.46 -33.22 14.15
CA TYR A 7 -8.74 -32.69 12.83
C TYR A 7 -9.75 -31.55 12.92
N ALA A 8 -9.61 -30.62 12.04
CA ALA A 8 -10.60 -29.55 11.84
C ALA A 8 -10.76 -29.29 10.37
N ALA A 9 -11.97 -28.93 9.95
CA ALA A 9 -12.24 -28.43 8.64
C ALA A 9 -13.30 -27.35 8.74
N GLY A 10 -13.20 -26.34 7.91
CA GLY A 10 -14.12 -25.22 7.96
C GLY A 10 -14.26 -24.51 6.62
N TYR A 11 -15.32 -23.74 6.57
CA TYR A 11 -15.63 -22.81 5.51
C TYR A 11 -16.02 -21.47 6.14
N SER A 12 -15.48 -20.39 5.61
CA SER A 12 -15.79 -19.03 6.05
C SER A 12 -16.08 -18.15 4.85
N LEU A 13 -17.16 -17.38 4.91
CA LEU A 13 -17.49 -16.35 3.95
C LEU A 13 -17.58 -15.01 4.68
N GLY A 14 -16.68 -14.10 4.33
CA GLY A 14 -16.68 -12.72 4.79
C GLY A 14 -17.13 -11.77 3.68
N ASN A 15 -18.06 -10.89 3.97
CA ASN A 15 -18.52 -9.86 3.04
C ASN A 15 -18.57 -8.52 3.76
N THR A 16 -17.96 -7.50 3.14
CA THR A 16 -17.95 -6.13 3.64
C THR A 16 -18.44 -5.19 2.54
N GLU A 17 -19.48 -4.42 2.83
CA GLU A 17 -19.99 -3.40 1.93
C GLU A 17 -19.83 -2.01 2.57
N ILE A 18 -19.35 -1.06 1.79
CA ILE A 18 -19.14 0.33 2.20
C ILE A 18 -19.87 1.23 1.22
N TYR A 19 -20.74 2.08 1.75
CA TYR A 19 -21.43 3.13 0.99
C TYR A 19 -20.99 4.48 1.50
N SER A 20 -20.67 5.40 0.60
CA SER A 20 -20.36 6.77 0.93
C SER A 20 -21.10 7.71 -0.01
N ASP A 21 -21.69 8.75 0.56
CA ASP A 21 -22.32 9.86 -0.17
C ASP A 21 -21.75 11.17 0.41
N ALA A 22 -21.05 11.92 -0.41
CA ALA A 22 -20.36 13.13 0.01
C ALA A 22 -20.65 14.29 -0.96
N PRO A 23 -20.77 15.54 -0.46
CA PRO A 23 -20.91 16.68 -1.34
C PRO A 23 -19.64 16.89 -2.15
N GLY A 24 -19.83 17.19 -3.44
CA GLY A 24 -18.77 17.52 -4.39
C GLY A 24 -19.04 18.80 -5.14
N VAL A 25 -18.04 19.27 -5.87
CA VAL A 25 -18.11 20.46 -6.71
C VAL A 25 -17.70 20.09 -8.11
N ILE A 26 -18.56 20.40 -9.10
CA ILE A 26 -18.27 20.24 -10.53
C ILE A 26 -17.29 21.32 -10.94
N GLY A 27 -16.08 20.92 -11.40
CA GLY A 27 -14.97 21.82 -11.68
C GLY A 27 -15.31 22.89 -12.73
N ALA A 28 -15.86 22.49 -13.86
CA ALA A 28 -16.23 23.39 -14.95
C ALA A 28 -17.31 24.43 -14.52
N ARG A 29 -18.34 23.96 -13.80
CA ARG A 29 -19.38 24.86 -13.27
C ARG A 29 -18.84 25.85 -12.25
N TYR A 30 -17.89 25.41 -11.41
CA TYR A 30 -17.22 26.28 -10.44
C TYR A 30 -16.44 27.41 -11.15
N VAL A 31 -15.67 27.08 -12.20
CA VAL A 31 -14.91 28.09 -12.96
C VAL A 31 -15.85 29.03 -13.68
N ALA A 32 -16.90 28.52 -14.33
CA ALA A 32 -17.91 29.33 -14.99
C ALA A 32 -18.62 30.29 -14.03
N ALA A 33 -18.97 29.84 -12.84
CA ALA A 33 -19.64 30.63 -11.80
C ALA A 33 -18.77 31.77 -11.24
N LEU A 34 -17.45 31.69 -11.37
CA LEU A 34 -16.49 32.72 -10.98
C LEU A 34 -16.23 33.75 -12.10
N ASP A 35 -16.45 33.38 -13.35
CA ASP A 35 -16.29 34.32 -14.47
C ASP A 35 -17.56 35.19 -14.64
N VAL A 36 -17.63 36.25 -13.85
CA VAL A 36 -18.80 37.13 -13.74
C VAL A 36 -18.53 38.51 -14.30
N GLY A 37 -19.60 39.21 -14.65
CA GLY A 37 -19.59 40.60 -15.07
C GLY A 37 -20.99 41.22 -14.97
N ILE A 38 -21.10 42.51 -15.31
CA ILE A 38 -22.42 43.18 -15.40
C ILE A 38 -23.05 42.79 -16.72
N ASN A 39 -24.20 42.13 -16.69
CA ASN A 39 -24.97 41.82 -17.88
C ASN A 39 -25.55 43.10 -18.46
N PRO A 40 -25.22 43.47 -19.69
CA PRO A 40 -25.66 44.75 -20.31
C PRO A 40 -27.17 44.83 -20.53
N ALA A 41 -27.86 43.69 -20.58
CA ALA A 41 -29.33 43.66 -20.76
C ALA A 41 -30.09 43.88 -19.45
N THR A 42 -29.53 43.44 -18.31
CA THR A 42 -30.22 43.51 -17.00
C THR A 42 -29.60 44.51 -16.03
N GLY A 43 -28.34 44.88 -16.21
CA GLY A 43 -27.57 45.73 -15.30
C GLY A 43 -27.12 45.02 -14.02
N GLU A 44 -27.35 43.71 -13.90
CA GLU A 44 -27.01 42.91 -12.73
C GLU A 44 -25.74 42.09 -12.96
N ILE A 45 -25.14 41.59 -11.85
CA ILE A 45 -24.01 40.66 -11.90
C ILE A 45 -24.52 39.31 -12.42
N ASP A 46 -23.94 38.83 -13.51
CA ASP A 46 -24.28 37.53 -14.10
C ASP A 46 -23.00 36.81 -14.57
N CYS A 47 -23.08 35.49 -14.78
CA CYS A 47 -22.00 34.77 -15.41
C CYS A 47 -21.79 35.25 -16.85
N ARG A 48 -20.57 35.50 -17.27
CA ARG A 48 -20.28 35.99 -18.63
C ARG A 48 -20.76 35.04 -19.70
N MET A 49 -20.70 33.74 -19.46
CA MET A 49 -21.19 32.75 -20.42
C MET A 49 -22.69 32.86 -20.73
N ASN A 50 -23.50 33.48 -19.87
CA ASN A 50 -24.93 33.64 -20.10
C ASN A 50 -25.25 34.75 -21.11
N TYR A 51 -24.34 35.70 -21.30
CA TYR A 51 -24.62 36.88 -22.15
C TYR A 51 -23.51 37.29 -23.13
N ASP A 52 -22.27 36.80 -22.90
CA ASP A 52 -21.12 37.12 -23.74
C ASP A 52 -20.88 36.00 -24.77
N PRO A 53 -21.20 36.23 -26.08
CA PRO A 53 -21.07 35.21 -27.10
C PRO A 53 -19.62 34.85 -27.43
N THR A 54 -18.63 35.56 -26.87
CA THR A 54 -17.21 35.23 -27.03
C THR A 54 -16.74 34.20 -26.00
N ARG A 55 -17.58 33.85 -25.04
CA ARG A 55 -17.30 32.82 -24.00
C ARG A 55 -17.69 31.46 -24.53
N ASP A 56 -16.69 30.74 -25.02
CA ASP A 56 -16.83 29.35 -25.42
C ASP A 56 -16.88 28.48 -24.15
N PRO A 57 -17.82 27.51 -24.03
CA PRO A 57 -17.83 26.52 -22.96
C PRO A 57 -16.50 25.80 -22.75
N ALA A 58 -15.71 25.59 -23.81
CA ALA A 58 -14.39 25.00 -23.75
C ALA A 58 -13.38 25.78 -22.87
N LEU A 59 -13.62 27.10 -22.65
CA LEU A 59 -12.78 27.92 -21.76
C LEU A 59 -12.92 27.49 -20.28
N TYR A 60 -14.00 26.78 -19.93
CA TYR A 60 -14.30 26.32 -18.58
C TYR A 60 -13.93 24.85 -18.37
N ASP A 61 -13.28 24.25 -19.38
CA ASP A 61 -12.81 22.86 -19.27
C ASP A 61 -11.74 22.74 -18.16
N TYR A 62 -12.17 22.25 -17.02
CA TYR A 62 -11.32 22.12 -15.84
C TYR A 62 -10.27 21.00 -15.99
N ILE A 63 -10.52 20.02 -16.86
CA ILE A 63 -9.68 18.81 -16.97
C ILE A 63 -8.53 19.00 -17.94
N SER A 64 -8.64 19.92 -18.89
CA SER A 64 -7.54 20.25 -19.81
C SER A 64 -6.27 20.70 -19.06
N GLN A 65 -6.38 21.00 -17.77
CA GLN A 65 -5.28 21.44 -16.90
C GLN A 65 -4.69 20.33 -16.01
N ALA A 66 -5.20 19.11 -16.05
CA ALA A 66 -4.61 17.98 -15.33
C ALA A 66 -3.55 17.30 -16.22
N PRO A 67 -2.24 17.56 -16.01
CA PRO A 67 -1.20 17.00 -16.85
C PRO A 67 -1.21 15.47 -16.71
N GLY A 68 -1.32 14.77 -17.83
CA GLY A 68 -1.06 13.33 -17.93
C GLY A 68 -2.25 12.41 -17.81
N TYR A 69 -3.42 12.87 -17.40
CA TYR A 69 -4.56 11.95 -17.24
C TYR A 69 -5.29 11.67 -18.57
N PHE A 70 -5.25 12.58 -19.53
CA PHE A 70 -5.92 12.41 -20.83
C PHE A 70 -5.11 13.05 -21.96
N THR A 71 -4.23 12.30 -22.58
CA THR A 71 -3.56 12.70 -23.84
C THR A 71 -4.42 12.50 -25.08
N GLY A 72 -5.71 12.29 -24.90
CA GLY A 72 -6.65 12.16 -26.02
C GLY A 72 -7.89 13.00 -25.77
N GLY A 73 -8.00 14.15 -26.41
CA GLY A 73 -9.16 15.07 -26.37
C GLY A 73 -10.51 14.47 -26.80
N GLN A 74 -10.82 13.24 -26.41
CA GLN A 74 -12.02 12.51 -26.81
C GLN A 74 -12.96 12.11 -25.66
N LEU A 75 -12.66 12.45 -24.40
CA LEU A 75 -13.52 12.05 -23.28
C LEU A 75 -14.62 13.03 -22.94
N PHE A 76 -14.59 14.23 -23.51
CA PHE A 76 -15.65 15.22 -23.35
C PHE A 76 -16.49 15.29 -24.61
N GLY A 77 -17.49 14.44 -24.65
CA GLY A 77 -18.57 14.63 -25.62
C GLY A 77 -19.29 15.97 -25.37
N PRO A 78 -19.95 16.52 -26.40
CA PRO A 78 -20.73 17.78 -26.31
C PRO A 78 -21.72 17.83 -25.14
N SER A 79 -22.08 16.70 -24.56
CA SER A 79 -23.04 16.59 -23.45
C SER A 79 -22.56 17.18 -22.11
N ILE A 80 -21.24 17.19 -21.83
CA ILE A 80 -20.72 17.72 -20.54
C ILE A 80 -20.56 19.24 -20.64
N LEU A 81 -20.13 19.73 -21.78
CA LEU A 81 -20.10 21.17 -22.05
C LEU A 81 -21.50 21.78 -22.11
N GLY A 82 -22.50 21.02 -22.56
CA GLY A 82 -23.92 21.44 -22.54
C GLY A 82 -24.52 21.54 -21.13
N GLU A 83 -23.92 20.87 -20.13
CA GLU A 83 -24.39 20.96 -18.75
C GLU A 83 -23.89 22.19 -17.97
N ILE A 84 -23.06 23.06 -18.57
CA ILE A 84 -22.62 24.32 -17.98
C ILE A 84 -23.70 25.43 -18.09
N GLY A 85 -24.73 25.22 -18.88
CA GLY A 85 -25.85 26.16 -19.08
C GLY A 85 -26.54 26.60 -17.79
N ASP A 86 -27.26 27.71 -17.82
CA ASP A 86 -27.94 28.33 -16.67
C ASP A 86 -27.01 28.66 -15.48
N CYS A 87 -25.81 29.15 -15.80
CA CYS A 87 -24.82 29.54 -14.82
C CYS A 87 -25.36 30.51 -13.77
N ARG A 88 -24.99 30.27 -12.50
CA ARG A 88 -25.33 31.15 -11.37
C ARG A 88 -24.04 31.73 -10.78
N PRO A 89 -23.95 33.09 -10.67
CA PRO A 89 -22.79 33.75 -10.11
C PRO A 89 -22.43 33.27 -8.71
N LEU A 90 -21.16 32.91 -8.50
CA LEU A 90 -20.65 32.43 -7.23
C LEU A 90 -19.87 33.53 -6.51
N ASN A 91 -20.38 34.03 -5.40
CA ASN A 91 -19.65 34.95 -4.54
C ASN A 91 -18.82 34.16 -3.51
N ILE A 92 -17.49 34.26 -3.60
CA ILE A 92 -16.55 33.62 -2.67
C ILE A 92 -15.97 34.60 -1.62
N MET A 93 -16.43 35.84 -1.62
CA MET A 93 -15.89 36.93 -0.78
C MET A 93 -16.55 36.95 0.58
N GLY A 94 -16.23 35.97 1.42
CA GLY A 94 -16.68 35.89 2.79
C GLY A 94 -17.47 34.64 3.15
N ARG A 95 -17.55 34.36 4.45
CA ARG A 95 -18.28 33.21 4.97
C ARG A 95 -19.79 33.44 4.82
N GLY A 96 -20.48 32.50 4.15
CA GLY A 96 -21.92 32.60 3.89
C GLY A 96 -22.28 33.46 2.67
N ALA A 97 -21.29 33.94 1.90
CA ALA A 97 -21.51 34.75 0.68
C ALA A 97 -22.11 33.99 -0.50
N PRO A 98 -21.83 32.67 -0.72
CA PRO A 98 -22.46 31.90 -1.79
C PRO A 98 -23.97 31.79 -1.60
N SER A 99 -24.76 32.14 -2.64
CA SER A 99 -26.21 31.90 -2.63
C SER A 99 -26.54 30.40 -2.74
N GLU A 100 -27.75 30.01 -2.39
CA GLU A 100 -28.20 28.60 -2.52
C GLU A 100 -28.28 28.19 -3.99
N GLU A 101 -28.67 29.09 -4.87
CA GLU A 101 -28.71 28.87 -6.33
C GLU A 101 -27.31 28.59 -6.89
N ALA A 102 -26.31 29.35 -6.43
CA ALA A 102 -24.92 29.14 -6.85
C ALA A 102 -24.38 27.80 -6.31
N LYS A 103 -24.67 27.47 -5.03
CA LYS A 103 -24.29 26.19 -4.43
C LYS A 103 -24.93 25.00 -5.17
N ASN A 104 -26.21 25.10 -5.50
CA ASN A 104 -26.93 24.06 -6.24
C ASN A 104 -26.41 23.92 -7.67
N TYR A 105 -26.02 25.03 -8.32
CA TYR A 105 -25.45 25.00 -9.66
C TYR A 105 -24.10 24.27 -9.70
N ILE A 106 -23.18 24.56 -8.78
CA ILE A 106 -21.86 23.96 -8.76
C ILE A 106 -21.82 22.60 -8.06
N GLY A 107 -22.82 22.30 -7.23
CA GLY A 107 -22.85 21.14 -6.35
C GLY A 107 -23.18 19.84 -7.07
N THR A 108 -22.69 18.74 -6.53
CA THR A 108 -23.04 17.37 -6.92
C THR A 108 -22.87 16.45 -5.74
N ASN A 109 -23.43 15.22 -5.84
CA ASN A 109 -23.20 14.17 -4.86
C ASN A 109 -22.21 13.15 -5.43
N LEU A 110 -21.18 12.90 -4.66
CA LEU A 110 -20.17 11.90 -4.96
C LEU A 110 -20.53 10.61 -4.23
N ARG A 111 -21.15 9.69 -4.95
CA ARG A 111 -21.53 8.39 -4.44
C ARG A 111 -20.46 7.39 -4.77
N THR A 112 -20.02 6.65 -3.75
CA THR A 112 -19.11 5.53 -3.92
C THR A 112 -19.66 4.33 -3.18
N ASN A 113 -19.47 3.15 -3.74
CA ASN A 113 -19.69 1.91 -3.04
C ASN A 113 -18.49 1.00 -3.27
N ALA A 114 -18.12 0.29 -2.22
CA ALA A 114 -17.10 -0.74 -2.30
C ALA A 114 -17.64 -2.02 -1.68
N PHE A 115 -17.24 -3.15 -2.22
CA PHE A 115 -17.41 -4.42 -1.55
C PHE A 115 -16.10 -5.20 -1.59
N ILE A 116 -15.88 -5.98 -0.54
CA ILE A 116 -14.78 -6.94 -0.43
C ILE A 116 -15.41 -8.24 0.03
N GLU A 117 -15.10 -9.31 -0.67
CA GLU A 117 -15.53 -10.65 -0.33
C GLU A 117 -14.32 -11.55 -0.18
N GLN A 118 -14.31 -12.36 0.87
CA GLN A 118 -13.31 -13.37 1.12
C GLN A 118 -14.01 -14.69 1.43
N GLU A 119 -13.65 -15.71 0.70
CA GLU A 119 -14.09 -17.09 0.88
C GLU A 119 -12.88 -17.93 1.26
N VAL A 120 -12.97 -18.70 2.35
CA VAL A 120 -11.88 -19.54 2.83
C VAL A 120 -12.42 -20.94 3.14
N THR A 121 -11.81 -21.94 2.53
CA THR A 121 -12.01 -23.35 2.86
C THR A 121 -10.69 -23.91 3.38
N TYR A 122 -10.73 -24.59 4.50
CA TYR A 122 -9.53 -25.17 5.06
C TYR A 122 -9.77 -26.54 5.70
N GLY A 123 -8.71 -27.33 5.76
CA GLY A 123 -8.67 -28.56 6.52
C GLY A 123 -7.32 -28.73 7.20
N THR A 124 -7.30 -29.26 8.41
CA THR A 124 -6.08 -29.50 9.17
C THR A 124 -6.18 -30.81 9.96
N MET A 125 -5.06 -31.50 10.08
CA MET A 125 -4.93 -32.70 10.88
C MET A 125 -3.60 -32.65 11.65
N SER A 126 -3.60 -32.97 12.93
CA SER A 126 -2.40 -33.05 13.75
C SER A 126 -2.46 -34.23 14.73
N GLY A 127 -1.32 -34.75 15.10
CA GLY A 127 -1.29 -35.85 16.06
C GLY A 127 0.10 -36.39 16.32
N ASP A 128 0.13 -37.42 17.16
CA ASP A 128 1.33 -38.15 17.57
C ASP A 128 1.64 -39.23 16.53
N LEU A 129 2.86 -39.24 15.98
CA LEU A 129 3.28 -40.22 14.98
C LEU A 129 3.87 -41.47 15.60
N PHE A 130 4.97 -41.34 16.33
CA PHE A 130 5.68 -42.43 17.00
C PHE A 130 6.54 -41.90 18.15
N ASP A 131 6.91 -42.78 19.05
CA ASP A 131 7.73 -42.47 20.22
C ASP A 131 9.21 -42.74 19.94
N LEU A 132 10.04 -41.75 20.28
CA LEU A 132 11.49 -41.86 20.42
C LEU A 132 11.86 -41.96 21.91
N PRO A 133 13.08 -42.40 22.25
CA PRO A 133 13.54 -42.37 23.64
C PRO A 133 13.49 -40.97 24.27
N ALA A 134 13.56 -39.93 23.45
CA ALA A 134 13.53 -38.53 23.87
C ALA A 134 12.12 -37.94 23.99
N GLY A 135 11.09 -38.62 23.49
CA GLY A 135 9.70 -38.21 23.50
C GLY A 135 8.97 -38.55 22.21
N THR A 136 7.73 -38.09 22.09
CA THR A 136 6.86 -38.40 20.96
C THR A 136 7.09 -37.42 19.79
N VAL A 137 7.30 -37.94 18.57
CA VAL A 137 7.31 -37.15 17.34
C VAL A 137 5.87 -36.76 16.98
N LYS A 138 5.65 -35.47 16.74
CA LYS A 138 4.35 -34.91 16.37
C LYS A 138 4.39 -34.37 14.97
N ALA A 139 3.26 -34.45 14.28
CA ALA A 139 3.11 -33.82 12.96
C ALA A 139 1.76 -33.13 12.83
N ALA A 140 1.75 -32.11 11.97
CA ALA A 140 0.55 -31.47 11.48
C ALA A 140 0.63 -31.34 9.96
N LEU A 141 -0.52 -31.38 9.31
CA LEU A 141 -0.68 -31.11 7.88
C LEU A 141 -2.02 -30.44 7.64
N GLY A 142 -2.11 -29.69 6.58
CA GLY A 142 -3.36 -29.04 6.22
C GLY A 142 -3.31 -28.38 4.86
N PHE A 143 -4.48 -27.92 4.46
CA PHE A 143 -4.65 -27.13 3.26
C PHE A 143 -5.55 -25.92 3.51
N GLU A 144 -5.41 -24.89 2.69
CA GLU A 144 -6.25 -23.72 2.65
C GLU A 144 -6.50 -23.34 1.19
N ALA A 145 -7.77 -23.16 0.81
CA ALA A 145 -8.16 -22.56 -0.45
C ALA A 145 -8.90 -21.25 -0.14
N ARG A 146 -8.41 -20.14 -0.70
CA ARG A 146 -8.93 -18.81 -0.43
C ARG A 146 -9.18 -18.05 -1.72
N VAL A 147 -10.35 -17.45 -1.81
CA VAL A 147 -10.72 -16.52 -2.89
C VAL A 147 -10.93 -15.15 -2.28
N GLU A 148 -10.28 -14.15 -2.83
CA GLU A 148 -10.48 -12.76 -2.46
C GLU A 148 -10.89 -11.95 -3.67
N GLN A 149 -11.95 -11.17 -3.54
CA GLN A 149 -12.39 -10.25 -4.57
C GLN A 149 -12.84 -8.94 -3.96
N GLY A 150 -12.58 -7.85 -4.70
CA GLY A 150 -12.98 -6.53 -4.28
C GLY A 150 -13.38 -5.67 -5.46
N GLN A 151 -14.31 -4.76 -5.23
CA GLN A 151 -14.69 -3.77 -6.20
C GLN A 151 -14.98 -2.45 -5.50
N TYR A 152 -14.46 -1.39 -6.07
CA TYR A 152 -14.75 -0.02 -5.71
C TYR A 152 -15.37 0.68 -6.91
N ASN A 153 -16.60 1.16 -6.76
CA ASN A 153 -17.33 1.87 -7.79
C ASN A 153 -17.44 3.33 -7.39
N SER A 154 -16.96 4.21 -8.25
CA SER A 154 -17.08 5.66 -8.10
C SER A 154 -18.24 6.19 -8.93
N SER A 155 -18.79 7.35 -8.56
CA SER A 155 -19.73 8.07 -9.44
C SER A 155 -19.02 8.45 -10.75
N ALA A 156 -19.73 8.38 -11.88
CA ALA A 156 -19.15 8.66 -13.19
C ALA A 156 -18.46 10.03 -13.26
N ILE A 157 -19.00 11.04 -12.58
CA ILE A 157 -18.43 12.39 -12.53
C ILE A 157 -17.08 12.43 -11.80
N GLN A 158 -16.89 11.60 -10.79
CA GLN A 158 -15.65 11.47 -10.03
C GLN A 158 -14.67 10.57 -10.77
N ASP A 159 -15.15 9.49 -11.35
CA ASP A 159 -14.38 8.56 -12.19
C ASP A 159 -13.71 9.33 -13.35
N MET A 160 -14.47 10.17 -14.03
CA MET A 160 -13.97 11.01 -15.11
C MET A 160 -13.16 12.23 -14.65
N GLY A 161 -13.00 12.48 -13.34
CA GLY A 161 -12.25 13.62 -12.81
C GLY A 161 -12.90 14.99 -13.07
N LEU A 162 -14.22 15.05 -13.23
CA LEU A 162 -14.98 16.29 -13.53
C LEU A 162 -15.23 17.16 -12.29
N THR A 163 -14.78 16.70 -11.12
CA THR A 163 -14.92 17.43 -9.86
C THR A 163 -13.65 18.19 -9.53
N ARG A 164 -13.72 19.08 -8.54
CA ARG A 164 -12.52 19.73 -7.99
C ARG A 164 -11.63 18.80 -7.19
N SER A 165 -12.11 17.63 -6.84
CA SER A 165 -11.31 16.55 -6.25
C SER A 165 -10.55 15.81 -7.34
N ALA A 166 -9.47 15.13 -6.96
CA ALA A 166 -8.77 14.23 -7.85
C ALA A 166 -9.71 13.13 -8.39
N ALA A 167 -9.48 12.73 -9.63
CA ALA A 167 -10.19 11.60 -10.22
C ALA A 167 -9.99 10.34 -9.36
N ARG A 168 -11.05 9.57 -9.22
CA ARG A 168 -11.04 8.27 -8.55
C ARG A 168 -11.75 7.26 -9.43
N PRO A 169 -11.03 6.62 -10.36
CA PRO A 169 -11.61 5.62 -11.22
C PRO A 169 -12.13 4.43 -10.43
N SER A 170 -13.14 3.77 -10.97
CA SER A 170 -13.62 2.49 -10.44
C SER A 170 -12.55 1.42 -10.60
N LEU A 171 -12.49 0.52 -9.63
CA LEU A 171 -11.47 -0.51 -9.50
C LEU A 171 -12.17 -1.84 -9.18
N GLY A 172 -11.71 -2.92 -9.75
CA GLY A 172 -12.16 -4.25 -9.38
C GLY A 172 -11.12 -5.31 -9.74
N GLY A 173 -11.05 -6.34 -8.93
CA GLY A 173 -10.15 -7.46 -9.15
C GLY A 173 -10.31 -8.52 -8.07
N GLY A 174 -9.64 -9.64 -8.26
CA GLY A 174 -9.62 -10.73 -7.30
C GLY A 174 -8.47 -11.68 -7.61
N TYR A 175 -8.16 -12.54 -6.65
CA TYR A 175 -7.18 -13.59 -6.78
C TYR A 175 -7.59 -14.82 -5.96
N GLU A 176 -7.03 -15.95 -6.32
CA GLU A 176 -7.19 -17.23 -5.66
C GLU A 176 -5.85 -17.62 -5.03
N VAL A 177 -5.90 -18.24 -3.87
CA VAL A 177 -4.73 -18.77 -3.17
C VAL A 177 -5.04 -20.19 -2.72
N ASP A 178 -4.26 -21.14 -3.21
CA ASP A 178 -4.23 -22.51 -2.71
C ASP A 178 -2.94 -22.72 -1.91
N ALA A 179 -3.03 -23.29 -0.73
CA ALA A 179 -1.88 -23.56 0.08
C ALA A 179 -1.97 -24.91 0.80
N ASP A 180 -0.88 -25.66 0.73
CA ASP A 180 -0.69 -26.88 1.48
C ASP A 180 0.48 -26.70 2.46
N TYR A 181 0.38 -27.27 3.66
CA TYR A 181 1.46 -27.19 4.64
C TYR A 181 1.64 -28.48 5.41
N PHE A 182 2.85 -28.68 5.87
CA PHE A 182 3.14 -29.70 6.88
C PHE A 182 4.12 -29.15 7.94
N GLU A 183 4.01 -29.70 9.14
CA GLU A 183 4.87 -29.39 10.27
C GLU A 183 5.25 -30.68 10.96
N VAL A 184 6.48 -30.76 11.48
CA VAL A 184 6.95 -31.87 12.29
C VAL A 184 7.76 -31.34 13.46
N SER A 185 7.51 -31.93 14.66
CA SER A 185 8.23 -31.65 15.89
C SER A 185 8.93 -32.91 16.35
N ILE A 186 10.25 -32.88 16.44
CA ILE A 186 11.10 -34.03 16.71
C ILE A 186 11.88 -33.80 18.01
N PRO A 187 11.59 -34.51 19.11
CA PRO A 187 12.40 -34.49 20.29
C PRO A 187 13.69 -35.30 20.05
N ILE A 188 14.83 -34.60 19.97
CA ILE A 188 16.15 -35.22 19.76
C ILE A 188 16.75 -35.72 21.06
N MET A 189 16.58 -34.95 22.15
CA MET A 189 16.99 -35.27 23.51
C MET A 189 15.87 -34.93 24.47
N GLY A 190 15.69 -35.73 25.53
CA GLY A 190 14.65 -35.52 26.55
C GLY A 190 14.21 -36.84 27.20
N GLY A 191 13.24 -36.74 28.11
CA GLY A 191 12.74 -37.92 28.84
C GLY A 191 13.84 -38.64 29.63
N ASP A 192 13.97 -39.90 29.37
CA ASP A 192 15.02 -40.75 30.01
C ASP A 192 16.39 -40.58 29.29
N TRP A 193 16.44 -39.90 28.17
CA TRP A 193 17.65 -39.73 27.36
C TRP A 193 18.19 -38.30 27.46
N THR A 194 18.85 -38.01 28.58
CA THR A 194 19.41 -36.69 28.88
C THR A 194 20.91 -36.76 29.14
N LEU A 195 21.61 -35.65 28.98
CA LEU A 195 23.03 -35.46 29.28
C LEU A 195 23.21 -34.19 30.14
N PRO A 196 24.31 -34.12 30.94
CA PRO A 196 24.63 -32.88 31.64
C PRO A 196 24.72 -31.69 30.67
N GLY A 197 23.92 -30.66 30.91
CA GLY A 197 23.81 -29.49 30.02
C GLY A 197 22.89 -29.69 28.77
N VAL A 198 22.22 -30.87 28.68
CA VAL A 198 21.27 -31.15 27.61
C VAL A 198 20.09 -31.92 28.19
N GLN A 199 19.17 -31.20 28.80
CA GLN A 199 17.94 -31.79 29.35
C GLN A 199 16.91 -32.08 28.26
N GLN A 200 16.78 -31.20 27.29
CA GLN A 200 15.88 -31.38 26.17
C GLN A 200 16.38 -30.62 24.92
N ILE A 201 16.27 -31.25 23.77
CA ILE A 201 16.41 -30.63 22.47
C ILE A 201 15.20 -31.06 21.64
N ILE A 202 14.44 -30.05 21.16
CA ILE A 202 13.35 -30.24 20.21
C ILE A 202 13.73 -29.49 18.96
N VAL A 203 13.57 -30.14 17.81
CA VAL A 203 13.70 -29.51 16.47
C VAL A 203 12.35 -29.54 15.84
N ASP A 204 11.89 -28.36 15.42
CA ASP A 204 10.66 -28.19 14.65
C ASP A 204 11.02 -27.80 13.22
N PHE A 205 10.30 -28.35 12.27
CA PHE A 205 10.39 -28.03 10.87
C PHE A 205 8.99 -27.85 10.30
N SER A 206 8.79 -26.81 9.49
CA SER A 206 7.55 -26.59 8.76
C SER A 206 7.84 -26.12 7.34
N GLU A 207 6.97 -26.49 6.42
CA GLU A 207 6.98 -26.06 5.03
C GLU A 207 5.56 -25.78 4.60
N ARG A 208 5.37 -24.69 3.85
CA ARG A 208 4.10 -24.33 3.23
C ARG A 208 4.34 -23.93 1.78
N THR A 209 3.71 -24.64 0.87
CA THR A 209 3.63 -24.27 -0.54
C THR A 209 2.39 -23.44 -0.76
N ILE A 210 2.53 -22.32 -1.43
CA ILE A 210 1.45 -21.37 -1.70
C ILE A 210 1.39 -21.13 -3.21
N ASP A 211 0.22 -21.29 -3.79
CA ASP A 211 -0.06 -20.98 -5.20
C ASP A 211 -1.04 -19.82 -5.27
N ASN A 212 -0.57 -18.67 -5.73
CA ASN A 212 -1.37 -17.46 -5.88
C ASN A 212 -1.58 -17.20 -7.37
N SER A 213 -2.83 -17.07 -7.78
CA SER A 213 -3.22 -16.93 -9.20
C SER A 213 -2.61 -15.71 -9.92
N ILE A 214 -2.09 -14.72 -9.17
CA ILE A 214 -1.47 -13.50 -9.70
C ILE A 214 0.03 -13.48 -9.41
N ALA A 215 0.40 -13.71 -8.15
CA ALA A 215 1.79 -13.58 -7.70
C ALA A 215 2.64 -14.85 -7.94
N GLY A 216 2.02 -15.95 -8.42
CA GLY A 216 2.66 -17.22 -8.71
C GLY A 216 2.84 -18.10 -7.48
N SER A 217 3.57 -19.21 -7.67
CA SER A 217 3.83 -20.19 -6.63
C SER A 217 5.11 -19.86 -5.87
N PHE A 218 5.12 -20.11 -4.58
CA PHE A 218 6.29 -19.97 -3.71
C PHE A 218 6.21 -20.88 -2.48
N ASP A 219 7.38 -21.26 -1.97
CA ASP A 219 7.51 -22.08 -0.77
C ASP A 219 8.05 -21.21 0.37
N VAL A 220 7.52 -21.43 1.57
CA VAL A 220 8.03 -20.84 2.80
C VAL A 220 8.34 -21.96 3.78
N ASP A 221 9.47 -21.84 4.44
CA ASP A 221 9.93 -22.81 5.41
C ASP A 221 10.31 -22.16 6.73
N ALA A 222 10.25 -22.95 7.78
CA ALA A 222 10.79 -22.56 9.07
C ALA A 222 11.42 -23.76 9.77
N THR A 223 12.54 -23.50 10.39
CA THR A 223 13.25 -24.46 11.27
C THR A 223 13.48 -23.82 12.60
N SER A 224 13.18 -24.53 13.69
CA SER A 224 13.48 -24.08 15.03
C SER A 224 14.19 -25.14 15.87
N VAL A 225 14.99 -24.67 16.80
CA VAL A 225 15.66 -25.52 17.82
C VAL A 225 15.42 -24.92 19.19
N ASN A 226 14.80 -25.71 20.05
CA ASN A 226 14.61 -25.38 21.44
C ASN A 226 15.52 -26.29 22.27
N TRP A 227 16.54 -25.71 22.91
CA TRP A 227 17.50 -26.42 23.75
C TRP A 227 17.36 -25.99 25.19
N ARG A 228 16.79 -26.87 26.01
CA ARG A 228 16.77 -26.73 27.47
C ARG A 228 18.09 -27.28 28.03
N ILE A 229 18.94 -26.39 28.52
CA ILE A 229 20.26 -26.70 29.06
C ILE A 229 20.11 -27.29 30.44
N MET A 230 19.26 -26.69 31.26
CA MET A 230 18.89 -27.09 32.61
C MET A 230 17.46 -26.60 32.91
N ASP A 231 16.92 -26.97 34.09
CA ASP A 231 15.51 -26.68 34.41
C ASP A 231 15.14 -25.21 34.34
N ASP A 232 16.10 -24.35 34.59
CA ASP A 232 15.92 -22.91 34.66
C ASP A 232 16.52 -22.14 33.49
N MET A 233 17.13 -22.81 32.47
CA MET A 233 17.80 -22.16 31.38
C MET A 233 17.56 -22.86 30.04
N ALA A 234 17.11 -22.08 29.04
CA ALA A 234 16.89 -22.55 27.68
C ALA A 234 17.45 -21.57 26.62
N LEU A 235 18.01 -22.13 25.56
CA LEU A 235 18.33 -21.44 24.31
C LEU A 235 17.28 -21.77 23.27
N ARG A 236 16.95 -20.78 22.43
CA ARG A 236 16.09 -20.93 21.26
C ARG A 236 16.75 -20.34 20.05
N TYR A 237 16.60 -21.04 18.95
CA TYR A 237 17.03 -20.60 17.63
C TYR A 237 15.90 -20.83 16.64
N SER A 238 15.67 -19.90 15.73
CA SER A 238 14.78 -20.13 14.60
C SER A 238 15.27 -19.40 13.37
N GLU A 239 15.05 -20.03 12.23
CA GLU A 239 15.24 -19.47 10.90
C GLU A 239 13.95 -19.71 10.12
N GLN A 240 13.44 -18.67 9.47
CA GLN A 240 12.19 -18.77 8.72
C GLN A 240 12.16 -17.81 7.55
N THR A 241 11.53 -18.23 6.48
CA THR A 241 11.16 -17.41 5.35
C THR A 241 9.67 -17.07 5.43
N ALA A 242 9.33 -15.81 5.26
CA ALA A 242 7.95 -15.33 5.17
C ALA A 242 7.75 -14.59 3.84
N VAL A 243 6.58 -14.75 3.24
CA VAL A 243 6.25 -14.13 1.96
C VAL A 243 4.95 -13.37 2.09
N LYS A 244 4.92 -12.15 1.50
CA LYS A 244 3.71 -11.34 1.39
C LYS A 244 3.45 -11.04 -0.08
N ALA A 245 2.30 -11.49 -0.58
CA ALA A 245 1.84 -11.13 -1.93
C ALA A 245 1.38 -9.65 -1.96
N PRO A 246 1.55 -8.96 -3.12
CA PRO A 246 0.97 -7.64 -3.32
C PRO A 246 -0.54 -7.68 -3.15
N ASP A 247 -1.12 -6.62 -2.59
CA ASP A 247 -2.56 -6.52 -2.44
C ASP A 247 -3.27 -6.07 -3.73
N LEU A 248 -4.61 -6.12 -3.73
CA LEU A 248 -5.41 -5.72 -4.90
C LEU A 248 -5.18 -4.26 -5.30
N GLY A 249 -4.90 -3.37 -4.34
CA GLY A 249 -4.59 -1.98 -4.61
C GLY A 249 -3.21 -1.81 -5.24
N ASP A 250 -2.22 -2.55 -4.75
CA ASP A 250 -0.87 -2.54 -5.30
C ASP A 250 -0.84 -3.00 -6.77
N LEU A 251 -1.69 -3.95 -7.13
CA LEU A 251 -1.75 -4.55 -8.47
C LEU A 251 -2.63 -3.76 -9.43
N PHE A 252 -3.84 -3.40 -9.01
CA PHE A 252 -4.91 -2.99 -9.91
C PHE A 252 -5.36 -1.54 -9.75
N LEU A 253 -4.80 -0.78 -8.79
CA LEU A 253 -5.17 0.63 -8.66
C LEU A 253 -4.95 1.33 -10.01
N PRO A 254 -6.01 1.88 -10.66
CA PRO A 254 -5.83 2.62 -11.89
C PRO A 254 -4.99 3.87 -11.64
N GLN A 255 -4.41 4.41 -12.71
CA GLN A 255 -3.63 5.64 -12.60
C GLN A 255 -4.52 6.79 -12.14
N VAL A 256 -4.18 7.38 -11.00
CA VAL A 256 -4.88 8.51 -10.41
C VAL A 256 -3.96 9.71 -10.26
N THR A 257 -4.51 10.91 -10.35
CA THR A 257 -3.76 12.13 -10.10
C THR A 257 -3.37 12.23 -8.62
N THR A 258 -2.11 12.49 -8.37
CA THR A 258 -1.58 12.80 -7.05
C THR A 258 -0.93 14.17 -7.03
N PHE A 259 -0.82 14.77 -5.84
CA PHE A 259 -0.19 16.07 -5.64
C PHE A 259 0.87 15.94 -4.54
N SER A 260 2.12 16.25 -4.86
CA SER A 260 3.23 16.08 -3.94
C SER A 260 4.13 17.31 -3.92
N THR A 261 4.64 17.63 -2.75
CA THR A 261 5.78 18.55 -2.59
C THR A 261 7.08 17.76 -2.73
N ALA A 262 8.17 18.44 -3.10
CA ALA A 262 9.48 17.80 -3.18
C ALA A 262 10.60 18.73 -2.69
N ALA A 263 11.66 18.12 -2.18
CA ALA A 263 12.96 18.77 -2.08
C ALA A 263 13.60 18.74 -3.48
N ASP A 264 13.49 19.85 -4.22
CA ASP A 264 14.06 19.95 -5.56
C ASP A 264 15.59 19.93 -5.51
N PRO A 265 16.26 18.98 -6.17
CA PRO A 265 17.71 18.85 -6.14
C PRO A 265 18.48 20.08 -6.61
N CYS A 266 17.88 20.88 -7.49
CA CYS A 266 18.51 22.09 -8.03
C CYS A 266 18.17 23.38 -7.26
N ASP A 267 17.25 23.32 -6.29
CA ASP A 267 17.00 24.43 -5.37
C ASP A 267 18.26 24.74 -4.56
N TYR A 268 18.56 26.03 -4.34
CA TYR A 268 19.78 26.49 -3.65
C TYR A 268 19.97 25.82 -2.27
N ARG A 269 18.89 25.36 -1.62
CA ARG A 269 18.91 24.68 -0.30
C ARG A 269 19.38 23.23 -0.39
N TYR A 270 19.19 22.57 -1.53
CA TYR A 270 19.39 21.12 -1.71
C TYR A 270 20.47 20.78 -2.72
N ARG A 271 20.99 21.77 -3.49
CA ARG A 271 21.95 21.59 -4.57
C ARG A 271 23.27 20.97 -4.10
N ASP A 272 23.70 21.33 -2.88
CA ASP A 272 24.93 20.83 -2.25
C ASP A 272 24.69 19.68 -1.26
N VAL A 273 23.43 19.20 -1.18
CA VAL A 273 23.00 18.15 -0.28
C VAL A 273 22.51 16.97 -1.13
N GLY A 274 22.96 15.76 -0.83
CA GLY A 274 22.53 14.57 -1.55
C GLY A 274 23.61 13.51 -1.56
N ARG A 275 23.34 12.42 -2.25
CA ARG A 275 24.27 11.28 -2.31
C ARG A 275 25.54 11.60 -3.10
N ASN A 276 25.39 12.38 -4.18
CA ASN A 276 26.48 12.79 -5.07
C ASN A 276 26.38 14.30 -5.40
N PRO A 277 26.77 15.21 -4.48
CA PRO A 277 26.58 16.65 -4.68
C PRO A 277 27.27 17.22 -5.91
N ASP A 278 28.45 16.68 -6.27
CA ASP A 278 29.21 17.14 -7.46
C ASP A 278 28.46 16.79 -8.75
N VAL A 279 27.91 15.58 -8.85
CA VAL A 279 27.11 15.14 -10.01
C VAL A 279 25.81 15.94 -10.08
N ARG A 280 25.15 16.16 -8.94
CA ARG A 280 23.93 16.97 -8.87
C ARG A 280 24.16 18.39 -9.38
N ARG A 281 25.23 19.07 -8.93
CA ARG A 281 25.58 20.40 -9.41
C ARG A 281 25.81 20.40 -10.91
N ALA A 282 26.61 19.45 -11.40
CA ALA A 282 26.90 19.34 -12.82
C ALA A 282 25.63 19.14 -13.68
N ASN A 283 24.68 18.34 -13.21
CA ASN A 283 23.41 18.11 -13.90
C ASN A 283 22.52 19.37 -13.88
N CYS A 284 22.41 20.05 -12.74
CA CYS A 284 21.68 21.32 -12.65
C CYS A 284 22.29 22.42 -13.54
N ASP A 285 23.64 22.50 -13.60
CA ASP A 285 24.35 23.45 -14.45
C ASP A 285 24.15 23.15 -15.94
N ALA A 286 24.14 21.84 -16.29
CA ALA A 286 23.91 21.41 -17.67
C ALA A 286 22.51 21.78 -18.19
N GLU A 287 21.52 21.84 -17.29
CA GLU A 287 20.17 22.33 -17.60
C GLU A 287 20.04 23.86 -17.54
N GLY A 288 21.12 24.58 -17.22
CA GLY A 288 21.14 26.03 -17.14
C GLY A 288 20.43 26.60 -15.92
N ILE A 289 20.25 25.81 -14.85
CA ILE A 289 19.55 26.24 -13.65
C ILE A 289 20.50 27.10 -12.78
N PRO A 290 20.10 28.36 -12.45
CA PRO A 290 20.95 29.26 -11.65
C PRO A 290 21.28 28.70 -10.26
N VAL A 291 22.42 29.09 -9.71
CA VAL A 291 22.89 28.61 -8.38
C VAL A 291 21.94 29.07 -7.26
N ASP A 292 21.30 30.22 -7.42
CA ASP A 292 20.34 30.83 -6.49
C ASP A 292 18.88 30.47 -6.79
N PHE A 293 18.66 29.44 -7.61
CA PHE A 293 17.31 29.00 -8.00
C PHE A 293 16.47 28.63 -6.78
N VAL A 294 15.24 29.14 -6.77
CA VAL A 294 14.21 28.82 -5.77
C VAL A 294 13.09 28.05 -6.44
N SER A 295 12.98 26.77 -6.12
CA SER A 295 11.94 25.91 -6.67
C SER A 295 10.59 26.17 -6.01
N THR A 296 9.54 26.27 -6.82
CA THR A 296 8.16 26.39 -6.33
C THR A 296 7.63 25.09 -5.74
N VAL A 297 8.13 23.93 -6.19
CA VAL A 297 7.64 22.61 -5.74
C VAL A 297 7.99 22.28 -4.28
N VAL A 298 8.89 23.05 -3.68
CA VAL A 298 9.23 22.94 -2.25
C VAL A 298 8.11 23.44 -1.34
N ASN A 299 7.36 24.44 -1.81
CA ASN A 299 6.29 25.10 -1.04
C ASN A 299 4.90 24.96 -1.69
N ALA A 300 4.83 24.43 -2.90
CA ALA A 300 3.60 24.16 -3.62
C ALA A 300 3.65 22.75 -4.19
N THR A 301 2.50 22.10 -4.28
CA THR A 301 2.42 20.77 -4.86
C THR A 301 2.61 20.78 -6.37
N ALA A 302 3.36 19.80 -6.89
CA ALA A 302 3.32 19.43 -8.30
C ALA A 302 2.31 18.28 -8.47
N SER A 303 1.59 18.30 -9.56
CA SER A 303 0.73 17.18 -9.96
C SER A 303 1.57 16.06 -10.56
N GLY A 304 1.19 14.84 -10.27
CA GLY A 304 1.79 13.62 -10.80
C GLY A 304 0.73 12.54 -10.95
N VAL A 305 1.17 11.34 -11.26
CA VAL A 305 0.32 10.15 -11.41
C VAL A 305 0.84 9.05 -10.49
N THR A 306 -0.05 8.37 -9.83
CA THR A 306 0.23 7.13 -9.09
C THR A 306 -0.77 6.06 -9.50
N GLY A 307 -0.39 4.80 -9.40
CA GLY A 307 -1.25 3.67 -9.76
C GLY A 307 -0.61 2.36 -9.36
N GLY A 308 -1.36 1.28 -9.50
CA GLY A 308 -0.89 -0.08 -9.27
C GLY A 308 0.09 -0.55 -10.36
N ASN A 309 0.78 -1.64 -10.05
CA ASN A 309 1.69 -2.29 -10.98
C ASN A 309 1.40 -3.80 -11.03
N PRO A 310 0.80 -4.31 -12.11
CA PRO A 310 0.45 -5.73 -12.22
C PRO A 310 1.66 -6.67 -12.34
N ASN A 311 2.88 -6.13 -12.46
CA ASN A 311 4.11 -6.91 -12.54
C ASN A 311 4.88 -6.95 -11.21
N LEU A 312 4.26 -6.58 -10.10
CA LEU A 312 4.86 -6.73 -8.79
C LEU A 312 5.05 -8.21 -8.46
N ILE A 313 6.16 -8.49 -7.78
CA ILE A 313 6.48 -9.81 -7.22
C ILE A 313 6.27 -9.78 -5.71
N ASN A 314 6.30 -10.94 -5.10
CA ASN A 314 6.14 -11.08 -3.66
C ASN A 314 7.29 -10.42 -2.88
N GLU A 315 6.96 -9.81 -1.73
CA GLU A 315 7.93 -9.41 -0.73
C GLU A 315 8.38 -10.68 0.03
N VAL A 316 9.69 -10.85 0.22
CA VAL A 316 10.27 -12.00 0.92
C VAL A 316 11.07 -11.52 2.12
N ALA A 317 10.76 -12.05 3.30
CA ALA A 317 11.46 -11.74 4.55
C ALA A 317 12.13 -13.00 5.10
N ASP A 318 13.46 -12.98 5.13
CA ASP A 318 14.26 -14.00 5.83
C ASP A 318 14.54 -13.52 7.25
N THR A 319 14.20 -14.34 8.22
CA THR A 319 14.29 -13.98 9.64
C THR A 319 15.10 -15.03 10.38
N VAL A 320 16.13 -14.58 11.09
CA VAL A 320 16.89 -15.40 12.05
C VAL A 320 16.67 -14.84 13.45
N SER A 321 16.34 -15.72 14.39
CA SER A 321 16.15 -15.35 15.78
C SER A 321 16.96 -16.28 16.69
N THR A 322 17.63 -15.71 17.69
CA THR A 322 18.35 -16.45 18.73
C THR A 322 18.03 -15.85 20.07
N GLY A 323 17.64 -16.68 21.03
CA GLY A 323 17.22 -16.20 22.34
C GLY A 323 17.74 -17.06 23.49
N LEU A 324 17.96 -16.43 24.64
CA LEU A 324 18.26 -17.05 25.92
C LEU A 324 17.12 -16.72 26.88
N VAL A 325 16.59 -17.75 27.51
CA VAL A 325 15.62 -17.61 28.61
C VAL A 325 16.24 -18.19 29.88
N TYR A 326 16.20 -17.42 30.96
CA TYR A 326 16.68 -17.83 32.28
C TYR A 326 15.63 -17.50 33.34
N GLN A 327 15.18 -18.55 34.07
CA GLN A 327 14.19 -18.44 35.14
C GLN A 327 14.79 -19.11 36.41
N PRO A 328 15.56 -18.36 37.22
CA PRO A 328 16.31 -18.95 38.34
C PRO A 328 15.39 -19.55 39.40
N ASN A 329 15.48 -20.88 39.61
CA ASN A 329 14.70 -21.60 40.62
C ASN A 329 15.00 -21.12 42.06
N TRP A 330 16.24 -20.69 42.32
CA TRP A 330 16.64 -20.15 43.65
C TRP A 330 15.93 -18.86 44.03
N TRP A 331 15.37 -18.14 43.07
CA TRP A 331 14.64 -16.88 43.32
C TRP A 331 13.33 -17.15 44.05
N ASP A 332 12.63 -18.21 43.71
CA ASP A 332 11.34 -18.57 44.31
C ASP A 332 11.52 -18.97 45.79
N ASP A 333 12.71 -19.49 46.15
CA ASP A 333 13.06 -19.89 47.54
C ASP A 333 13.42 -18.68 48.41
N VAL A 334 13.87 -17.57 47.82
CA VAL A 334 14.38 -16.38 48.53
C VAL A 334 13.39 -15.24 48.53
N PHE A 335 12.63 -15.08 47.44
CA PHE A 335 11.69 -13.99 47.23
C PHE A 335 10.29 -14.52 46.92
N PHE A 336 9.26 -13.78 47.27
CA PHE A 336 7.90 -14.14 46.95
C PHE A 336 7.60 -13.84 45.47
N GLY A 337 7.58 -14.85 44.63
CA GLY A 337 7.23 -14.81 43.22
C GLY A 337 8.35 -15.21 42.28
N SER A 338 8.02 -15.63 41.07
CA SER A 338 8.94 -16.04 40.01
C SER A 338 9.45 -14.87 39.21
N VAL A 339 10.71 -14.95 38.75
CA VAL A 339 11.36 -14.00 37.87
C VAL A 339 11.88 -14.71 36.63
N GLN A 340 11.66 -14.13 35.45
CA GLN A 340 12.18 -14.62 34.18
C GLN A 340 12.96 -13.51 33.48
N PHE A 341 14.15 -13.84 33.00
CA PHE A 341 14.94 -12.99 32.09
C PHE A 341 14.93 -13.64 30.72
N ALA A 342 14.66 -12.82 29.70
CA ALA A 342 14.76 -13.23 28.31
C ALA A 342 15.51 -12.16 27.51
N VAL A 343 16.43 -12.63 26.66
CA VAL A 343 17.15 -11.78 25.70
C VAL A 343 17.08 -12.44 24.35
N ASP A 344 16.59 -11.70 23.35
CA ASP A 344 16.48 -12.18 21.97
C ASP A 344 17.23 -11.24 21.04
N TYR A 345 17.98 -11.84 20.12
CA TYR A 345 18.53 -11.19 18.94
C TYR A 345 17.71 -11.63 17.73
N ILE A 346 17.22 -10.65 16.97
CA ILE A 346 16.41 -10.89 15.78
C ILE A 346 17.03 -10.12 14.63
N GLU A 347 17.25 -10.80 13.51
CA GLU A 347 17.69 -10.22 12.24
C GLU A 347 16.64 -10.52 11.19
N ILE A 348 16.18 -9.48 10.48
CA ILE A 348 15.18 -9.58 9.42
C ILE A 348 15.76 -8.95 8.17
N GLN A 349 15.86 -9.73 7.11
CA GLN A 349 16.23 -9.25 5.78
C GLN A 349 14.99 -9.27 4.89
N LEU A 350 14.52 -8.08 4.50
CA LEU A 350 13.37 -7.91 3.60
C LEU A 350 13.86 -7.65 2.17
N ASN A 351 13.45 -8.52 1.26
CA ASN A 351 13.74 -8.44 -0.17
C ASN A 351 12.47 -8.08 -0.95
N ASP A 352 12.64 -7.42 -2.10
CA ASP A 352 11.56 -7.07 -3.04
C ASP A 352 10.41 -6.26 -2.40
N TYR A 353 10.75 -5.42 -1.41
CA TYR A 353 9.79 -4.59 -0.69
C TYR A 353 8.99 -3.69 -1.63
N VAL A 354 7.66 -3.80 -1.57
CA VAL A 354 6.73 -3.00 -2.37
C VAL A 354 6.60 -1.60 -1.77
N THR A 355 7.03 -0.61 -2.52
CA THR A 355 6.92 0.79 -2.12
C THR A 355 6.80 1.72 -3.32
N SER A 356 6.22 2.90 -3.11
CA SER A 356 6.19 3.95 -4.11
C SER A 356 7.34 4.94 -3.88
N TYR A 357 8.00 5.35 -4.96
CA TYR A 357 8.99 6.42 -4.89
C TYR A 357 8.29 7.77 -4.70
N SER A 358 8.70 8.52 -3.69
CA SER A 358 8.27 9.90 -3.53
C SER A 358 8.82 10.78 -4.66
N LEU A 359 8.18 11.92 -4.93
CA LEU A 359 8.67 12.87 -5.92
C LEU A 359 10.12 13.30 -5.62
N THR A 360 10.47 13.52 -4.35
CA THR A 360 11.85 13.83 -3.93
C THR A 360 12.84 12.72 -4.28
N GLN A 361 12.48 11.45 -4.06
CA GLN A 361 13.33 10.31 -4.41
C GLN A 361 13.55 10.19 -5.91
N ASN A 362 12.46 10.38 -6.71
CA ASN A 362 12.54 10.36 -8.16
C ASN A 362 13.46 11.48 -8.69
N MET A 363 13.29 12.71 -8.19
CA MET A 363 14.14 13.83 -8.58
C MET A 363 15.61 13.61 -8.17
N ASN A 364 15.86 13.14 -6.95
CA ASN A 364 17.21 12.82 -6.50
C ASN A 364 17.84 11.71 -7.36
N ALA A 365 17.08 10.67 -7.71
CA ALA A 365 17.58 9.61 -8.58
C ALA A 365 18.02 10.14 -9.96
N CYS A 366 17.27 11.11 -10.53
CA CYS A 366 17.62 11.74 -11.79
C CYS A 366 18.90 12.59 -11.69
N TYR A 367 19.01 13.41 -10.63
CA TYR A 367 20.06 14.42 -10.54
C TYR A 367 21.34 13.94 -9.86
N ASP A 368 21.29 12.88 -9.02
CA ASP A 368 22.46 12.30 -8.35
C ASP A 368 23.16 11.20 -9.18
N LEU A 369 22.58 10.79 -10.31
CA LEU A 369 23.18 9.84 -11.24
C LEU A 369 24.00 10.57 -12.30
N SER A 370 25.15 9.99 -12.70
CA SER A 370 25.89 10.55 -13.82
C SER A 370 25.10 10.41 -15.13
N LEU A 371 25.25 11.35 -16.06
CA LEU A 371 24.58 11.34 -17.37
C LEU A 371 24.80 10.06 -18.16
N ILE A 372 25.89 9.31 -17.89
CA ILE A 372 26.20 8.01 -18.49
C ILE A 372 25.19 6.94 -18.03
N HIS A 373 24.60 7.07 -16.85
CA HIS A 373 23.64 6.09 -16.30
C HIS A 373 22.17 6.43 -16.60
N ILE A 374 21.86 7.65 -17.05
CA ILE A 374 20.51 8.04 -17.45
C ILE A 374 20.11 7.43 -18.80
N SER A 375 21.07 7.12 -19.65
CA SER A 375 20.83 6.51 -20.98
C SER A 375 20.66 4.99 -20.97
N GLU A 376 20.97 4.31 -19.87
CA GLU A 376 20.67 2.90 -19.69
C GLU A 376 19.46 2.77 -18.76
N PRO A 377 18.36 2.09 -19.18
CA PRO A 377 17.30 1.72 -18.26
C PRO A 377 17.89 0.70 -17.27
N THR A 378 18.49 1.21 -16.21
CA THR A 378 18.92 0.37 -15.09
C THR A 378 17.67 -0.28 -14.52
N ARG A 379 17.50 -1.56 -14.81
CA ARG A 379 16.77 -2.45 -13.92
C ARG A 379 17.44 -2.29 -12.56
N LEU A 380 16.88 -1.50 -11.68
CA LEU A 380 17.22 -1.54 -10.26
C LEU A 380 16.77 -2.93 -9.75
N ARG A 381 17.69 -3.91 -9.90
CA ARG A 381 17.67 -5.10 -9.07
C ARG A 381 18.15 -4.64 -7.70
N ARG A 382 17.25 -4.49 -6.78
CA ARG A 382 17.44 -4.70 -5.36
C ARG A 382 16.08 -4.94 -4.76
#